data_c42e83e6805169fce2940b5f49558fb3
#
_entry.id   c42e83e6805169fce2940b5f49558fb3
#
_cell.length_a   1.000
_cell.length_b   1.000
_cell.length_c   1.000
_cell.angle_alpha   90.00
_cell.angle_beta   90.00
_cell.angle_gamma   90.00
#
_symmetry.space_group_name_H-M   'P 1'
#
loop_
_entity.id
_entity.type
_entity.pdbx_description
1 polymer ?
#
loop_
_entity_poly.entity_id
_entity_poly.type
_entity_poly.pdbx_seq_one_letter_code
_entity_poly.pdbx_strand_id
1 'polypeptide(L)'
;MNMLKVPLQIFRYKPGQAPRYDTFTVEIPAAAHVIDAIDAVWAIHDQSVAFRRGCHHSSCGSCAIRINGVEKLPCITRVADVWDGHDPLRVEPLRNFPIVSDLVVDVTGLFQRMSAADMSMICEAEAFLPFTVDTFAVADLDPKLVELPENFSRFSRFEKCIECGICVSACPTMAADEKFLGPAGLAAIHQARKKTDDPVRVEHLLGLANGEHGVWRCHSAFECTEACPQAVDPAGKIMALRRELIARRFTKMMGK
;
A
#
# COMPACT_ATOMS: atom_id res chain seq x y z
N MET A 1 -17.07 -23.29 -20.81
CA MET A 1 -16.00 -22.45 -20.26
C MET A 1 -14.88 -23.38 -19.81
N ASN A 2 -13.62 -23.04 -20.10
CA ASN A 2 -12.49 -23.84 -19.64
C ASN A 2 -12.34 -23.62 -18.12
N MET A 3 -12.41 -24.70 -17.32
CA MET A 3 -12.27 -24.67 -15.86
C MET A 3 -10.88 -25.16 -15.48
N LEU A 4 -10.27 -24.51 -14.52
CA LEU A 4 -9.01 -24.92 -13.91
C LEU A 4 -9.30 -25.53 -12.54
N LYS A 5 -8.62 -26.65 -12.25
CA LYS A 5 -8.64 -27.28 -10.93
C LYS A 5 -7.33 -26.94 -10.23
N VAL A 6 -7.42 -25.95 -9.33
CA VAL A 6 -6.25 -25.30 -8.72
C VAL A 6 -6.11 -25.73 -7.27
N PRO A 7 -5.00 -26.38 -6.88
CA PRO A 7 -4.64 -26.55 -5.47
C PRO A 7 -4.15 -25.20 -4.92
N LEU A 8 -4.90 -24.65 -3.97
CA LEU A 8 -4.58 -23.38 -3.29
C LEU A 8 -4.07 -23.67 -1.89
N GLN A 9 -2.83 -23.27 -1.61
CA GLN A 9 -2.21 -23.38 -0.29
C GLN A 9 -2.29 -22.05 0.43
N ILE A 10 -3.08 -21.98 1.51
CA ILE A 10 -3.36 -20.75 2.27
C ILE A 10 -2.61 -20.79 3.59
N PHE A 11 -1.86 -19.73 3.90
CA PHE A 11 -1.31 -19.50 5.22
C PHE A 11 -2.44 -19.29 6.23
N ARG A 12 -2.37 -20.03 7.35
CA ARG A 12 -3.36 -20.00 8.44
C ARG A 12 -2.68 -19.62 9.73
N TYR A 13 -3.27 -18.66 10.39
CA TYR A 13 -2.87 -18.20 11.72
C TYR A 13 -4.06 -17.64 12.47
N LYS A 14 -4.19 -18.00 13.73
CA LYS A 14 -5.10 -17.36 14.70
C LYS A 14 -4.30 -17.04 15.94
N PRO A 15 -4.61 -15.96 16.68
CA PRO A 15 -3.93 -15.66 17.95
C PRO A 15 -3.92 -16.85 18.90
N GLY A 16 -2.75 -17.19 19.43
CA GLY A 16 -2.56 -18.34 20.31
C GLY A 16 -2.40 -19.70 19.62
N GLN A 17 -2.39 -19.76 18.30
CA GLN A 17 -2.14 -20.99 17.52
C GLN A 17 -0.83 -20.88 16.74
N ALA A 18 -0.18 -22.01 16.51
CA ALA A 18 0.98 -22.08 15.64
C ALA A 18 0.57 -21.82 14.17
N PRO A 19 1.38 -21.05 13.41
CA PRO A 19 1.15 -20.89 11.97
C PRO A 19 1.21 -22.22 11.23
N ARG A 20 0.35 -22.40 10.23
CA ARG A 20 0.34 -23.60 9.36
C ARG A 20 -0.10 -23.22 7.95
N TYR A 21 -0.11 -24.20 7.06
CA TYR A 21 -0.69 -24.08 5.74
C TYR A 21 -1.80 -25.12 5.57
N ASP A 22 -2.95 -24.68 5.09
CA ASP A 22 -4.04 -25.56 4.67
C ASP A 22 -4.13 -25.53 3.14
N THR A 23 -4.33 -26.70 2.52
CA THR A 23 -4.45 -26.82 1.05
C THR A 23 -5.85 -27.20 0.67
N PHE A 24 -6.43 -26.42 -0.23
CA PHE A 24 -7.76 -26.64 -0.79
C PHE A 24 -7.68 -26.78 -2.30
N THR A 25 -8.55 -27.58 -2.89
CA THR A 25 -8.65 -27.65 -4.35
C THR A 25 -9.94 -26.99 -4.80
N VAL A 26 -9.84 -25.96 -5.63
CA VAL A 26 -10.98 -25.21 -6.15
C VAL A 26 -11.08 -25.36 -7.66
N GLU A 27 -12.31 -25.38 -8.16
CA GLU A 27 -12.61 -25.36 -9.60
C GLU A 27 -13.07 -23.95 -9.97
N ILE A 28 -12.29 -23.27 -10.81
CA ILE A 28 -12.51 -21.86 -11.18
C ILE A 28 -12.38 -21.69 -12.70
N PRO A 29 -13.01 -20.67 -13.29
CA PRO A 29 -12.79 -20.31 -14.69
C PRO A 29 -11.33 -19.99 -14.97
N ALA A 30 -10.82 -20.33 -16.16
CA ALA A 30 -9.44 -20.04 -16.55
C ALA A 30 -9.09 -18.54 -16.55
N ALA A 31 -10.10 -17.67 -16.67
CA ALA A 31 -9.95 -16.20 -16.58
C ALA A 31 -10.04 -15.65 -15.15
N ALA A 32 -10.25 -16.51 -14.14
CA ALA A 32 -10.42 -16.07 -12.74
C ALA A 32 -9.14 -15.48 -12.17
N HIS A 33 -9.31 -14.52 -11.25
CA HIS A 33 -8.23 -13.95 -10.47
C HIS A 33 -7.99 -14.75 -9.19
N VAL A 34 -6.85 -14.52 -8.56
CA VAL A 34 -6.49 -15.21 -7.31
C VAL A 34 -7.49 -14.91 -6.18
N ILE A 35 -8.09 -13.72 -6.17
CA ILE A 35 -9.13 -13.38 -5.19
C ILE A 35 -10.36 -14.29 -5.33
N ASP A 36 -10.74 -14.64 -6.57
CA ASP A 36 -11.88 -15.52 -6.84
C ASP A 36 -11.61 -16.94 -6.32
N ALA A 37 -10.35 -17.40 -6.42
CA ALA A 37 -9.94 -18.69 -5.85
C ALA A 37 -10.02 -18.69 -4.31
N ILE A 38 -9.62 -17.59 -3.65
CA ILE A 38 -9.73 -17.43 -2.20
C ILE A 38 -11.20 -17.36 -1.78
N ASP A 39 -12.02 -16.61 -2.52
CA ASP A 39 -13.47 -16.54 -2.31
C ASP A 39 -14.15 -17.92 -2.45
N ALA A 40 -13.72 -18.71 -3.43
CA ALA A 40 -14.22 -20.08 -3.62
C ALA A 40 -13.87 -20.99 -2.43
N VAL A 41 -12.64 -20.89 -1.89
CA VAL A 41 -12.26 -21.61 -0.67
C VAL A 41 -13.16 -21.19 0.49
N TRP A 42 -13.34 -19.90 0.70
CA TRP A 42 -14.15 -19.35 1.78
C TRP A 42 -15.62 -19.79 1.66
N ALA A 43 -16.18 -19.76 0.45
CA ALA A 43 -17.59 -20.07 0.24
C ALA A 43 -17.91 -21.58 0.34
N ILE A 44 -16.97 -22.45 -0.07
CA ILE A 44 -17.25 -23.87 -0.30
C ILE A 44 -16.55 -24.78 0.74
N HIS A 45 -15.34 -24.41 1.17
CA HIS A 45 -14.49 -25.29 1.99
C HIS A 45 -14.37 -24.83 3.44
N ASP A 46 -13.99 -23.56 3.67
CA ASP A 46 -13.69 -23.08 5.02
C ASP A 46 -13.95 -21.58 5.19
N GLN A 47 -15.11 -21.25 5.78
CA GLN A 47 -15.52 -19.88 6.08
C GLN A 47 -14.70 -19.21 7.19
N SER A 48 -13.82 -19.94 7.87
CA SER A 48 -12.94 -19.38 8.89
C SER A 48 -11.69 -18.69 8.31
N VAL A 49 -11.45 -18.81 7.00
CA VAL A 49 -10.34 -18.13 6.32
C VAL A 49 -10.56 -16.62 6.37
N ALA A 50 -9.61 -15.91 7.00
CA ALA A 50 -9.65 -14.45 7.11
C ALA A 50 -8.82 -13.81 5.98
N PHE A 51 -9.45 -12.96 5.20
CA PHE A 51 -8.82 -12.17 4.15
C PHE A 51 -9.60 -10.87 3.92
N ARG A 52 -8.97 -9.90 3.23
CA ARG A 52 -9.60 -8.63 2.90
C ARG A 52 -9.96 -8.59 1.42
N ARG A 53 -11.12 -8.05 1.13
CA ARG A 53 -11.58 -7.76 -0.23
C ARG A 53 -12.45 -6.50 -0.22
N GLY A 54 -12.54 -5.82 -1.36
CA GLY A 54 -13.35 -4.61 -1.46
C GLY A 54 -13.70 -4.31 -2.91
N CYS A 55 -12.88 -3.55 -3.64
CA CYS A 55 -13.22 -3.01 -4.96
C CYS A 55 -13.14 -4.00 -6.13
N HIS A 56 -12.37 -5.07 -6.03
CA HIS A 56 -12.09 -6.07 -7.08
C HIS A 56 -11.43 -5.53 -8.38
N HIS A 57 -10.92 -4.29 -8.36
CA HIS A 57 -10.34 -3.64 -9.55
C HIS A 57 -9.14 -2.73 -9.23
N SER A 58 -8.31 -3.12 -8.27
CA SER A 58 -7.04 -2.43 -7.95
C SER A 58 -7.17 -0.98 -7.44
N SER A 59 -8.34 -0.58 -6.92
CA SER A 59 -8.57 0.79 -6.47
C SER A 59 -8.36 1.00 -4.97
N CYS A 60 -8.70 0.01 -4.13
CA CYS A 60 -8.70 0.18 -2.67
C CYS A 60 -7.44 -0.35 -1.96
N GLY A 61 -6.63 -1.18 -2.60
CA GLY A 61 -5.42 -1.76 -2.01
C GLY A 61 -5.62 -2.77 -0.88
N SER A 62 -6.85 -2.94 -0.36
CA SER A 62 -7.11 -3.70 0.86
C SER A 62 -6.79 -5.19 0.77
N CYS A 63 -6.85 -5.77 -0.44
CA CYS A 63 -6.63 -7.20 -0.66
C CYS A 63 -5.16 -7.61 -0.83
N ALA A 64 -4.20 -6.68 -0.68
CA ALA A 64 -2.78 -6.96 -0.91
C ALA A 64 -2.28 -8.15 -0.07
N ILE A 65 -1.64 -9.10 -0.73
CA ILE A 65 -1.06 -10.33 -0.14
C ILE A 65 0.21 -10.73 -0.90
N ARG A 66 0.84 -11.81 -0.47
CA ARG A 66 1.89 -12.48 -1.22
C ARG A 66 1.33 -13.70 -1.95
N ILE A 67 1.69 -13.83 -3.21
CA ILE A 67 1.32 -14.94 -4.08
C ILE A 67 2.61 -15.58 -4.58
N ASN A 68 2.85 -16.83 -4.25
CA ASN A 68 4.11 -17.54 -4.53
C ASN A 68 5.34 -16.73 -4.09
N GLY A 69 5.25 -16.08 -2.92
CA GLY A 69 6.35 -15.30 -2.34
C GLY A 69 6.49 -13.88 -2.88
N VAL A 70 5.69 -13.45 -3.87
CA VAL A 70 5.72 -12.11 -4.46
C VAL A 70 4.49 -11.31 -4.03
N GLU A 71 4.70 -10.07 -3.62
CA GLU A 71 3.64 -9.13 -3.24
C GLU A 71 2.79 -8.74 -4.45
N LYS A 72 1.48 -8.95 -4.36
CA LYS A 72 0.52 -8.66 -5.45
C LYS A 72 -0.86 -8.29 -4.92
N LEU A 73 -1.68 -7.73 -5.81
CA LEU A 73 -3.11 -7.54 -5.59
C LEU A 73 -3.86 -8.72 -6.23
N PRO A 74 -4.41 -9.65 -5.45
CA PRO A 74 -5.08 -10.84 -5.97
C PRO A 74 -6.32 -10.54 -6.81
N CYS A 75 -6.93 -9.35 -6.64
CA CYS A 75 -8.11 -8.94 -7.41
C CYS A 75 -7.83 -8.62 -8.89
N ILE A 76 -6.57 -8.42 -9.28
CA ILE A 76 -6.15 -8.17 -10.67
C ILE A 76 -5.08 -9.17 -11.14
N THR A 77 -4.67 -10.10 -10.30
CA THR A 77 -3.70 -11.14 -10.64
C THR A 77 -4.46 -12.38 -11.10
N ARG A 78 -4.39 -12.72 -12.39
CA ARG A 78 -5.04 -13.92 -12.90
C ARG A 78 -4.31 -15.16 -12.40
N VAL A 79 -5.06 -16.21 -12.08
CA VAL A 79 -4.48 -17.48 -11.66
C VAL A 79 -3.54 -18.04 -12.72
N ALA A 80 -3.92 -17.95 -13.98
CA ALA A 80 -3.12 -18.43 -15.11
C ALA A 80 -1.76 -17.72 -15.27
N ASP A 81 -1.59 -16.50 -14.71
CA ASP A 81 -0.32 -15.76 -14.81
C ASP A 81 0.68 -16.13 -13.69
N VAL A 82 0.22 -16.81 -12.63
CA VAL A 82 1.02 -17.09 -11.44
C VAL A 82 1.02 -18.57 -11.01
N TRP A 83 0.19 -19.40 -11.64
CA TRP A 83 0.14 -20.84 -11.40
C TRP A 83 0.71 -21.62 -12.59
N ASP A 84 1.70 -22.46 -12.31
CA ASP A 84 2.43 -23.26 -13.32
C ASP A 84 1.70 -24.55 -13.74
N GLY A 85 0.57 -24.87 -13.11
CA GLY A 85 -0.20 -26.09 -13.37
C GLY A 85 0.23 -27.31 -12.56
N HIS A 86 1.26 -27.22 -11.73
CA HIS A 86 1.87 -28.34 -10.99
C HIS A 86 1.82 -28.13 -9.48
N ASP A 87 2.55 -27.13 -8.98
CA ASP A 87 2.64 -26.86 -7.55
C ASP A 87 1.42 -26.11 -7.01
N PRO A 88 1.06 -26.30 -5.74
CA PRO A 88 -0.01 -25.53 -5.13
C PRO A 88 0.26 -24.03 -5.22
N LEU A 89 -0.74 -23.27 -5.67
CA LEU A 89 -0.70 -21.80 -5.64
C LEU A 89 -0.69 -21.33 -4.20
N ARG A 90 0.42 -20.77 -3.73
CA ARG A 90 0.58 -20.37 -2.35
C ARG A 90 0.21 -18.91 -2.13
N VAL A 91 -0.63 -18.67 -1.11
CA VAL A 91 -1.03 -17.33 -0.67
C VAL A 91 -0.68 -17.11 0.79
N GLU A 92 -0.09 -15.96 1.09
CA GLU A 92 0.47 -15.61 2.40
C GLU A 92 0.19 -14.14 2.73
N PRO A 93 0.15 -13.74 4.02
CA PRO A 93 0.02 -12.33 4.39
C PRO A 93 1.23 -11.52 3.92
N LEU A 94 1.06 -10.20 3.83
CA LEU A 94 2.18 -9.27 3.63
C LEU A 94 3.21 -9.43 4.74
N ARG A 95 4.51 -9.28 4.41
CA ARG A 95 5.62 -9.21 5.35
C ARG A 95 5.71 -7.82 5.99
N ASN A 96 6.50 -7.71 7.05
CA ASN A 96 6.80 -6.45 7.74
C ASN A 96 5.57 -5.77 8.36
N PHE A 97 4.53 -6.55 8.61
CA PHE A 97 3.33 -6.17 9.34
C PHE A 97 2.96 -7.23 10.36
N PRO A 98 2.43 -6.86 11.53
CA PRO A 98 1.87 -7.83 12.47
C PRO A 98 0.70 -8.59 11.83
N ILE A 99 0.70 -9.91 11.96
CA ILE A 99 -0.39 -10.75 11.44
C ILE A 99 -1.54 -10.73 12.45
N VAL A 100 -2.72 -10.35 12.00
CA VAL A 100 -3.96 -10.38 12.79
C VAL A 100 -4.61 -11.77 12.72
N SER A 101 -4.81 -12.28 11.51
CA SER A 101 -5.40 -13.58 11.27
C SER A 101 -5.22 -13.98 9.81
N ASP A 102 -4.72 -15.18 9.55
CA ASP A 102 -4.52 -15.76 8.22
C ASP A 102 -3.82 -14.77 7.24
N LEU A 103 -4.54 -14.26 6.25
CA LEU A 103 -4.01 -13.32 5.26
C LEU A 103 -4.16 -11.84 5.68
N VAL A 104 -4.74 -11.59 6.86
CA VAL A 104 -5.01 -10.24 7.37
C VAL A 104 -3.85 -9.75 8.23
N VAL A 105 -3.31 -8.60 7.91
CA VAL A 105 -2.26 -7.91 8.68
C VAL A 105 -2.75 -6.58 9.26
N ASP A 106 -2.09 -6.12 10.33
CA ASP A 106 -2.31 -4.78 10.89
C ASP A 106 -1.50 -3.74 10.12
N VAL A 107 -2.21 -2.87 9.42
CA VAL A 107 -1.63 -1.79 8.61
C VAL A 107 -1.52 -0.45 9.34
N THR A 108 -1.85 -0.39 10.62
CA THR A 108 -1.81 0.84 11.44
C THR A 108 -0.44 1.53 11.35
N GLY A 109 0.64 0.77 11.42
CA GLY A 109 2.00 1.32 11.31
C GLY A 109 2.31 1.98 9.97
N LEU A 110 1.68 1.54 8.86
CA LEU A 110 1.78 2.19 7.56
C LEU A 110 1.19 3.60 7.62
N PHE A 111 -0.03 3.71 8.13
CA PHE A 111 -0.73 5.00 8.22
C PHE A 111 -0.05 5.95 9.19
N GLN A 112 0.45 5.47 10.32
CA GLN A 112 1.22 6.29 11.26
C GLN A 112 2.46 6.91 10.61
N ARG A 113 3.21 6.14 9.80
CA ARG A 113 4.39 6.65 9.08
C ARG A 113 4.02 7.65 8.00
N MET A 114 2.89 7.48 7.33
CA MET A 114 2.39 8.42 6.32
C MET A 114 1.87 9.71 6.99
N SER A 115 1.18 9.60 8.11
CA SER A 115 0.68 10.75 8.88
C SER A 115 1.81 11.59 9.48
N ALA A 116 2.93 10.97 9.86
CA ALA A 116 4.12 11.70 10.33
C ALA A 116 4.70 12.65 9.26
N ALA A 117 4.35 12.46 8.00
CA ALA A 117 4.70 13.35 6.88
C ALA A 117 3.64 14.45 6.63
N ASP A 118 2.73 14.70 7.58
CA ASP A 118 1.54 15.57 7.40
C ASP A 118 0.66 15.17 6.20
N MET A 119 0.76 13.92 5.77
CA MET A 119 -0.15 13.34 4.79
C MET A 119 -1.39 12.88 5.55
N SER A 120 -2.32 13.81 5.76
CA SER A 120 -3.64 13.45 6.24
C SER A 120 -4.34 12.59 5.18
N MET A 121 -4.88 11.46 5.60
CA MET A 121 -5.76 10.63 4.73
C MET A 121 -7.11 11.32 4.52
N ILE A 122 -7.49 12.20 5.42
CA ILE A 122 -8.69 13.03 5.33
C ILE A 122 -8.24 14.35 4.73
N CYS A 123 -8.69 14.62 3.52
CA CYS A 123 -8.56 15.94 2.92
C CYS A 123 -9.28 16.97 3.82
N GLU A 124 -8.64 18.11 4.10
CA GLU A 124 -9.32 19.18 4.86
C GLU A 124 -10.65 19.60 4.23
N ALA A 125 -10.78 19.46 2.90
CA ALA A 125 -12.04 19.71 2.22
C ALA A 125 -13.16 18.74 2.65
N GLU A 126 -12.84 17.49 3.01
CA GLU A 126 -13.82 16.54 3.54
C GLU A 126 -14.24 16.89 4.99
N ALA A 127 -13.34 17.54 5.74
CA ALA A 127 -13.65 18.03 7.09
C ALA A 127 -14.56 19.27 7.10
N PHE A 128 -14.61 20.01 6.00
CA PHE A 128 -15.45 21.22 5.87
C PHE A 128 -16.81 20.95 5.21
N LEU A 129 -17.01 19.79 4.61
CA LEU A 129 -18.34 19.42 4.11
C LEU A 129 -19.16 18.89 5.29
N PRO A 130 -20.22 19.57 5.72
CA PRO A 130 -21.12 19.02 6.71
C PRO A 130 -21.68 17.72 6.13
N PHE A 131 -21.34 16.61 6.76
CA PHE A 131 -21.87 15.30 6.39
C PHE A 131 -23.34 15.27 6.84
N THR A 132 -24.22 15.82 6.02
CA THR A 132 -25.65 15.65 6.18
C THR A 132 -26.09 14.52 5.28
N VAL A 133 -26.89 13.61 5.82
CA VAL A 133 -27.42 12.41 5.10
C VAL A 133 -28.19 12.81 3.84
N ASP A 134 -28.58 14.07 3.72
CA ASP A 134 -29.28 14.65 2.58
C ASP A 134 -28.37 14.98 1.36
N THR A 135 -27.03 14.88 1.50
CA THR A 135 -26.11 15.16 0.40
C THR A 135 -25.99 14.01 -0.63
N PHE A 136 -26.73 12.92 -0.48
CA PHE A 136 -26.83 11.89 -1.52
C PHE A 136 -27.71 12.28 -2.74
N ALA A 137 -28.34 13.44 -2.71
CA ALA A 137 -29.01 14.03 -3.89
C ALA A 137 -28.03 14.74 -4.86
N VAL A 138 -26.76 14.27 -4.94
CA VAL A 138 -25.71 14.89 -5.77
C VAL A 138 -25.88 14.62 -7.28
N ALA A 139 -26.90 13.89 -7.69
CA ALA A 139 -27.18 13.66 -9.11
C ALA A 139 -27.55 14.92 -9.91
N ASP A 140 -27.84 16.04 -9.23
CA ASP A 140 -28.30 17.28 -9.87
C ASP A 140 -27.37 18.49 -9.67
N LEU A 141 -26.19 18.32 -9.07
CA LEU A 141 -25.24 19.42 -8.94
C LEU A 141 -24.45 19.59 -10.25
N ASP A 142 -24.61 20.76 -10.87
CA ASP A 142 -23.75 21.19 -11.97
C ASP A 142 -22.28 21.14 -11.47
N PRO A 143 -21.39 20.32 -12.09
CA PRO A 143 -19.99 20.21 -11.71
C PRO A 143 -19.23 21.54 -11.70
N LYS A 144 -19.78 22.58 -12.35
CA LYS A 144 -19.22 23.94 -12.39
C LYS A 144 -19.52 24.75 -11.13
N LEU A 145 -20.42 24.29 -10.25
CA LEU A 145 -20.80 25.00 -9.01
C LEU A 145 -20.00 24.58 -7.78
N VAL A 146 -19.16 23.55 -7.88
CA VAL A 146 -18.27 23.15 -6.78
C VAL A 146 -16.94 23.89 -6.95
N GLU A 147 -16.84 25.10 -6.40
CA GLU A 147 -15.54 25.75 -6.21
C GLU A 147 -14.77 24.95 -5.15
N LEU A 148 -13.79 24.16 -5.64
CA LEU A 148 -12.88 23.47 -4.74
C LEU A 148 -12.05 24.52 -3.96
N PRO A 149 -11.83 24.34 -2.64
CA PRO A 149 -10.97 25.24 -1.87
C PRO A 149 -9.63 25.46 -2.57
N GLU A 150 -9.09 26.67 -2.56
CA GLU A 150 -7.80 27.02 -3.21
C GLU A 150 -6.67 26.06 -2.84
N ASN A 151 -6.74 25.44 -1.68
CA ASN A 151 -5.76 24.48 -1.16
C ASN A 151 -6.08 23.01 -1.47
N PHE A 152 -7.16 22.71 -2.18
CA PHE A 152 -7.58 21.34 -2.45
C PHE A 152 -6.47 20.51 -3.13
N SER A 153 -5.71 21.11 -4.04
CA SER A 153 -4.57 20.47 -4.70
C SER A 153 -3.41 20.15 -3.76
N ARG A 154 -3.29 20.84 -2.60
CA ARG A 154 -2.24 20.60 -1.61
C ARG A 154 -2.51 19.33 -0.80
N PHE A 155 -3.77 18.96 -0.65
CA PHE A 155 -4.20 17.76 0.08
C PHE A 155 -4.54 16.58 -0.84
N SER A 156 -4.36 16.73 -2.15
CA SER A 156 -4.56 15.60 -3.06
C SER A 156 -3.65 14.45 -2.63
N ARG A 157 -4.25 13.26 -2.56
CA ARG A 157 -3.54 12.02 -2.26
C ARG A 157 -2.24 11.95 -3.06
N PHE A 158 -1.28 11.26 -2.48
CA PHE A 158 -0.15 10.67 -3.16
C PHE A 158 -0.62 10.17 -4.52
N GLU A 159 -0.26 10.85 -5.59
CA GLU A 159 -0.80 10.53 -6.91
C GLU A 159 -0.69 9.03 -7.18
N LYS A 160 -1.81 8.38 -7.42
CA LYS A 160 -1.95 6.95 -7.67
C LYS A 160 -1.65 6.01 -6.49
N CYS A 161 -1.16 6.45 -5.35
CA CYS A 161 -0.96 5.57 -4.20
C CYS A 161 -2.31 5.12 -3.64
N ILE A 162 -2.51 3.80 -3.53
CA ILE A 162 -3.72 3.18 -2.96
C ILE A 162 -3.48 2.62 -1.55
N GLU A 163 -2.36 2.99 -0.92
CA GLU A 163 -2.03 2.68 0.48
C GLU A 163 -2.06 1.16 0.80
N CYS A 164 -1.78 0.33 -0.20
CA CYS A 164 -1.90 -1.13 -0.10
C CYS A 164 -0.84 -1.82 0.77
N GLY A 165 0.26 -1.13 1.13
CA GLY A 165 1.35 -1.69 1.93
C GLY A 165 2.34 -2.60 1.19
N ILE A 166 2.13 -2.90 -0.09
CA ILE A 166 2.99 -3.78 -0.89
C ILE A 166 4.46 -3.32 -0.87
N CYS A 167 4.72 -2.03 -1.03
CA CYS A 167 6.07 -1.48 -1.01
C CYS A 167 6.78 -1.63 0.36
N VAL A 168 6.01 -1.64 1.45
CA VAL A 168 6.52 -1.91 2.81
C VAL A 168 6.84 -3.39 2.97
N SER A 169 5.95 -4.27 2.49
CA SER A 169 6.17 -5.72 2.50
C SER A 169 7.40 -6.14 1.70
N ALA A 170 7.58 -5.58 0.52
CA ALA A 170 8.71 -5.89 -0.36
C ALA A 170 10.06 -5.32 0.14
N CYS A 171 10.05 -4.36 1.08
CA CYS A 171 11.26 -3.66 1.50
C CYS A 171 12.14 -4.50 2.44
N PRO A 172 13.38 -4.84 2.07
CA PRO A 172 14.28 -5.58 2.95
C PRO A 172 14.72 -4.76 4.18
N THR A 173 14.80 -3.44 4.07
CA THR A 173 15.14 -2.57 5.20
C THR A 173 14.05 -2.58 6.27
N MET A 174 12.78 -2.64 5.88
CA MET A 174 11.66 -2.77 6.83
C MET A 174 11.72 -4.07 7.62
N ALA A 175 12.24 -5.14 7.04
CA ALA A 175 12.44 -6.41 7.74
C ALA A 175 13.55 -6.34 8.81
N ALA A 176 14.53 -5.45 8.61
CA ALA A 176 15.69 -5.30 9.50
C ALA A 176 15.54 -4.18 10.54
N ASP A 177 14.72 -3.17 10.26
CA ASP A 177 14.54 -1.98 11.11
C ASP A 177 13.07 -1.53 11.11
N GLU A 178 12.36 -1.89 12.16
CA GLU A 178 10.94 -1.54 12.34
C GLU A 178 10.71 -0.02 12.50
N LYS A 179 11.74 0.74 12.90
CA LYS A 179 11.65 2.19 13.06
C LYS A 179 11.85 2.95 11.75
N PHE A 180 12.37 2.29 10.73
CA PHE A 180 12.55 2.91 9.41
C PHE A 180 11.21 3.47 8.91
N LEU A 181 11.21 4.72 8.43
CA LEU A 181 10.01 5.38 7.90
C LEU A 181 9.39 4.63 6.71
N GLY A 182 10.19 3.81 6.07
CA GLY A 182 9.73 2.95 4.99
C GLY A 182 9.50 3.68 3.67
N PRO A 183 9.30 2.91 2.60
CA PRO A 183 9.14 3.47 1.26
C PRO A 183 7.89 4.33 1.12
N ALA A 184 6.76 3.94 1.73
CA ALA A 184 5.52 4.71 1.69
C ALA A 184 5.63 6.04 2.44
N GLY A 185 6.18 6.03 3.68
CA GLY A 185 6.36 7.25 4.48
C GLY A 185 7.33 8.24 3.83
N LEU A 186 8.47 7.78 3.33
CA LEU A 186 9.44 8.65 2.65
C LEU A 186 8.91 9.20 1.32
N ALA A 187 8.17 8.39 0.58
CA ALA A 187 7.55 8.88 -0.63
C ALA A 187 6.43 9.89 -0.33
N ALA A 188 5.70 9.74 0.79
CA ALA A 188 4.76 10.73 1.30
C ALA A 188 5.46 12.06 1.64
N ILE A 189 6.58 12.01 2.37
CA ILE A 189 7.41 13.19 2.65
C ILE A 189 7.83 13.90 1.37
N HIS A 190 8.31 13.16 0.36
CA HIS A 190 8.67 13.75 -0.93
C HIS A 190 7.48 14.46 -1.58
N GLN A 191 6.31 13.86 -1.56
CA GLN A 191 5.11 14.45 -2.15
C GLN A 191 4.66 15.71 -1.39
N ALA A 192 4.63 15.66 -0.06
CA ALA A 192 4.33 16.82 0.79
C ALA A 192 5.33 17.96 0.54
N ARG A 193 6.63 17.62 0.45
CA ARG A 193 7.71 18.57 0.14
C ARG A 193 7.50 19.27 -1.21
N LYS A 194 7.02 18.55 -2.23
CA LYS A 194 6.75 19.11 -3.56
C LYS A 194 5.55 20.06 -3.59
N LYS A 195 4.66 19.96 -2.62
CA LYS A 195 3.42 20.72 -2.55
C LYS A 195 3.47 21.92 -1.60
N THR A 196 4.63 22.20 -0.99
CA THR A 196 4.77 23.32 -0.08
C THR A 196 5.98 24.18 -0.40
N ASP A 197 5.79 25.50 -0.34
CA ASP A 197 6.84 26.52 -0.42
C ASP A 197 7.08 27.20 0.95
N ASP A 198 6.28 26.82 1.98
CA ASP A 198 6.47 27.31 3.35
C ASP A 198 7.81 26.82 3.92
N PRO A 199 8.74 27.73 4.25
CA PRO A 199 10.08 27.36 4.73
C PRO A 199 10.04 26.52 6.01
N VAL A 200 9.10 26.76 6.90
CA VAL A 200 8.97 26.03 8.18
C VAL A 200 8.57 24.59 7.90
N ARG A 201 7.58 24.40 7.06
CA ARG A 201 7.09 23.06 6.66
C ARG A 201 8.16 22.31 5.86
N VAL A 202 8.87 22.99 4.96
CA VAL A 202 9.97 22.40 4.19
C VAL A 202 11.08 21.89 5.13
N GLU A 203 11.49 22.70 6.12
CA GLU A 203 12.54 22.30 7.07
C GLU A 203 12.09 21.13 7.94
N HIS A 204 10.83 21.11 8.39
CA HIS A 204 10.24 19.99 9.12
C HIS A 204 10.29 18.69 8.31
N LEU A 205 9.76 18.70 7.09
CA LEU A 205 9.72 17.52 6.21
C LEU A 205 11.10 16.97 5.88
N LEU A 206 12.04 17.87 5.57
CA LEU A 206 13.41 17.48 5.31
C LEU A 206 14.15 17.03 6.57
N GLY A 207 13.81 17.57 7.74
CA GLY A 207 14.26 17.09 9.04
C GLY A 207 13.85 15.64 9.30
N LEU A 208 12.57 15.29 9.05
CA LEU A 208 12.08 13.91 9.12
C LEU A 208 12.85 13.00 8.13
N ALA A 209 12.98 13.42 6.88
CA ALA A 209 13.70 12.64 5.86
C ALA A 209 15.18 12.43 6.19
N ASN A 210 15.84 13.41 6.82
CA ASN A 210 17.25 13.36 7.19
C ASN A 210 17.50 12.68 8.55
N GLY A 211 16.45 12.38 9.30
CA GLY A 211 16.53 11.77 10.62
C GLY A 211 17.14 10.37 10.61
N GLU A 212 17.37 9.83 11.80
CA GLU A 212 18.00 8.51 12.01
C GLU A 212 17.27 7.40 11.25
N HIS A 213 15.95 7.44 11.19
CA HIS A 213 15.10 6.44 10.53
C HIS A 213 14.64 6.89 9.13
N GLY A 214 15.30 7.90 8.57
CA GLY A 214 14.97 8.51 7.29
C GLY A 214 15.66 7.87 6.09
N VAL A 215 15.90 8.68 5.05
CA VAL A 215 16.36 8.23 3.73
C VAL A 215 17.68 7.45 3.76
N TRP A 216 18.56 7.72 4.76
CA TRP A 216 19.88 7.09 4.84
C TRP A 216 19.83 5.61 5.22
N ARG A 217 18.74 5.14 5.80
CA ARG A 217 18.51 3.71 6.08
C ARG A 217 18.16 2.91 4.83
N CYS A 218 17.64 3.54 3.78
CA CYS A 218 17.28 2.85 2.55
C CYS A 218 18.51 2.23 1.88
N HIS A 219 18.49 0.92 1.62
CA HIS A 219 19.59 0.20 0.95
C HIS A 219 19.54 0.31 -0.58
N SER A 220 18.56 1.03 -1.13
CA SER A 220 18.42 1.23 -2.59
C SER A 220 18.22 -0.08 -3.37
N ALA A 221 17.53 -1.06 -2.79
CA ALA A 221 17.22 -2.34 -3.46
C ALA A 221 16.18 -2.20 -4.58
N PHE A 222 15.40 -1.13 -4.60
CA PHE A 222 14.34 -0.82 -5.58
C PHE A 222 13.14 -1.78 -5.62
N GLU A 223 13.10 -2.82 -4.82
CA GLU A 223 11.99 -3.78 -4.77
C GLU A 223 10.63 -3.13 -4.47
N CYS A 224 10.63 -2.04 -3.69
CA CYS A 224 9.42 -1.27 -3.42
C CYS A 224 8.84 -0.58 -4.67
N THR A 225 9.68 -0.23 -5.63
CA THR A 225 9.26 0.36 -6.91
C THR A 225 8.77 -0.73 -7.86
N GLU A 226 9.50 -1.83 -7.95
CA GLU A 226 9.14 -2.97 -8.80
C GLU A 226 7.82 -3.62 -8.37
N ALA A 227 7.62 -3.79 -7.06
CA ALA A 227 6.41 -4.39 -6.52
C ALA A 227 5.18 -3.46 -6.58
N CYS A 228 5.34 -2.15 -6.84
CA CYS A 228 4.24 -1.19 -6.76
C CYS A 228 3.20 -1.39 -7.87
N PRO A 229 1.95 -1.79 -7.56
CA PRO A 229 0.94 -2.06 -8.58
C PRO A 229 0.43 -0.79 -9.28
N GLN A 230 0.76 0.39 -8.74
CA GLN A 230 0.32 1.71 -9.23
C GLN A 230 1.47 2.54 -9.83
N ALA A 231 2.66 1.97 -9.97
CA ALA A 231 3.85 2.63 -10.51
C ALA A 231 4.16 3.98 -9.84
N VAL A 232 4.04 4.06 -8.51
CA VAL A 232 4.30 5.28 -7.73
C VAL A 232 5.79 5.62 -7.68
N ASP A 233 6.68 4.65 -7.90
CA ASP A 233 8.14 4.76 -7.80
C ASP A 233 8.62 5.28 -6.43
N PRO A 234 8.39 4.55 -5.33
CA PRO A 234 8.83 4.98 -4.02
C PRO A 234 10.36 5.16 -3.91
N ALA A 235 11.14 4.27 -4.53
CA ALA A 235 12.60 4.35 -4.48
C ALA A 235 13.12 5.61 -5.17
N GLY A 236 12.60 5.97 -6.34
CA GLY A 236 12.95 7.21 -7.05
C GLY A 236 12.66 8.45 -6.21
N LYS A 237 11.54 8.47 -5.46
CA LYS A 237 11.19 9.56 -4.54
C LYS A 237 12.17 9.65 -3.36
N ILE A 238 12.61 8.53 -2.80
CA ILE A 238 13.65 8.47 -1.77
C ILE A 238 14.98 9.02 -2.32
N MET A 239 15.35 8.62 -3.52
CA MET A 239 16.58 9.14 -4.16
C MET A 239 16.49 10.64 -4.45
N ALA A 240 15.32 11.16 -4.77
CA ALA A 240 15.11 12.60 -4.93
C ALA A 240 15.31 13.37 -3.61
N LEU A 241 14.77 12.87 -2.49
CA LEU A 241 15.02 13.43 -1.16
C LEU A 241 16.51 13.41 -0.79
N ARG A 242 17.22 12.32 -1.05
CA ARG A 242 18.67 12.23 -0.81
C ARG A 242 19.43 13.31 -1.58
N ARG A 243 19.13 13.47 -2.88
CA ARG A 243 19.76 14.50 -3.71
C ARG A 243 19.52 15.91 -3.16
N GLU A 244 18.29 16.21 -2.75
CA GLU A 244 17.95 17.51 -2.16
C GLU A 244 18.72 17.76 -0.85
N LEU A 245 18.79 16.77 0.04
CA LEU A 245 19.53 16.88 1.31
C LEU A 245 21.04 17.06 1.09
N ILE A 246 21.62 16.37 0.13
CA ILE A 246 23.02 16.52 -0.24
C ILE A 246 23.29 17.93 -0.78
N ALA A 247 22.47 18.40 -1.72
CA ALA A 247 22.61 19.74 -2.31
C ALA A 247 22.55 20.84 -1.25
N ARG A 248 21.62 20.74 -0.29
CA ARG A 248 21.51 21.68 0.84
C ARG A 248 22.73 21.66 1.75
N ARG A 249 23.31 20.49 2.01
CA ARG A 249 24.58 20.41 2.78
C ARG A 249 25.72 21.14 2.09
N PHE A 250 25.89 20.94 0.78
CA PHE A 250 26.92 21.64 0.02
C PHE A 250 26.73 23.16 0.02
N THR A 251 25.48 23.63 -0.21
CA THR A 251 25.17 25.06 -0.17
C THR A 251 25.51 25.68 1.19
N LYS A 252 25.17 24.99 2.28
CA LYS A 252 25.47 25.45 3.65
C LYS A 252 27.00 25.48 3.92
N MET A 253 27.76 24.52 3.40
CA MET A 253 29.23 24.48 3.54
C MET A 253 29.94 25.59 2.74
N MET A 254 29.37 26.00 1.59
CA MET A 254 29.92 27.04 0.74
C MET A 254 29.55 28.45 1.19
N GLY A 255 28.85 28.62 2.32
CA GLY A 255 28.54 29.93 2.91
C GLY A 255 27.53 30.78 2.12
N LYS A 256 26.72 30.17 1.32
CA LYS A 256 25.65 30.84 0.57
C LYS A 256 24.27 30.49 1.14
#